data_b0aeef6c9e4b526408666a178f2dd7e0
#
_entry.id   b0aeef6c9e4b526408666a178f2dd7e0
#
_cell.length_a   1.000
_cell.length_b   1.000
_cell.length_c   1.000
_cell.angle_alpha   90.00
_cell.angle_beta   90.00
_cell.angle_gamma   90.00
#
_symmetry.space_group_name_H-M   'P 1'
#
loop_
_entity.id
_entity.type
_entity.pdbx_description
1 polymer ?
#
loop_
_entity_poly.entity_id
_entity_poly.type
_entity_poly.pdbx_seq_one_letter_code
_entity_poly.pdbx_strand_id
1 'polypeptide(L)'
;MNSLQERIAERKVNNGEIAIWWLGGSGFVFKTSCGTICYIDPYLSNSVEAMFNQGRAFAPPILPEEVRADIVVSTHWHEDHLDPGTIPGIVKQNPAVTLIMPPSAMAHAIHWGIPRQNIQALTTGQKITVADMVIEHTPARHDAGIVGWEVPDAMGVFLHAEGRTVYHSGDTEYDIRLRKLKSQRPDVAMVCINGTGGNMNAHEAALLVWQLDAPVVVPMHHLIWAGNPSDDQATLDPQLFADTYRRLGGTGRVVLPVVGGEI
;
A
#
# COMPACT_ATOMS: atom_id res chain seq x y z
N MET A 1 -25.99 -6.44 -0.58
CA MET A 1 -24.63 -6.95 -0.28
C MET A 1 -24.10 -6.13 0.88
N ASN A 2 -23.44 -6.77 1.85
CA ASN A 2 -22.81 -6.06 2.98
C ASN A 2 -21.74 -5.08 2.47
N SER A 3 -21.60 -3.92 3.11
CA SER A 3 -20.54 -2.97 2.82
C SER A 3 -19.16 -3.62 3.03
N LEU A 4 -18.09 -3.02 2.48
CA LEU A 4 -16.75 -3.55 2.72
C LEU A 4 -16.40 -3.53 4.21
N GLN A 5 -16.80 -2.46 4.93
CA GLN A 5 -16.58 -2.37 6.37
C GLN A 5 -17.28 -3.51 7.14
N GLU A 6 -18.51 -3.83 6.79
CA GLU A 6 -19.23 -4.97 7.41
C GLU A 6 -18.52 -6.29 7.11
N ARG A 7 -18.07 -6.52 5.87
CA ARG A 7 -17.32 -7.73 5.51
C ARG A 7 -16.00 -7.85 6.27
N ILE A 8 -15.26 -6.74 6.42
CA ILE A 8 -14.03 -6.71 7.23
C ILE A 8 -14.36 -7.02 8.70
N ALA A 9 -15.41 -6.41 9.25
CA ALA A 9 -15.80 -6.61 10.65
C ALA A 9 -16.20 -8.07 10.93
N GLU A 10 -17.01 -8.66 10.05
CA GLU A 10 -17.56 -10.02 10.22
C GLU A 10 -16.56 -11.13 9.90
N ARG A 11 -15.50 -10.84 9.11
CA ARG A 11 -14.49 -11.84 8.73
C ARG A 11 -13.76 -12.39 9.95
N LYS A 12 -14.01 -13.64 10.25
CA LYS A 12 -13.26 -14.38 11.27
C LYS A 12 -11.95 -14.89 10.66
N VAL A 13 -10.84 -14.39 11.14
CA VAL A 13 -9.51 -14.80 10.69
C VAL A 13 -9.01 -15.91 11.63
N ASN A 14 -8.46 -16.99 11.07
CA ASN A 14 -7.89 -18.07 11.87
C ASN A 14 -6.46 -17.74 12.31
N ASN A 15 -6.00 -18.37 13.38
CA ASN A 15 -4.59 -18.24 13.79
C ASN A 15 -3.65 -18.67 12.64
N GLY A 16 -2.60 -17.91 12.41
CA GLY A 16 -1.65 -18.13 11.33
C GLY A 16 -2.10 -17.62 9.95
N GLU A 17 -3.23 -16.91 9.88
CA GLU A 17 -3.75 -16.24 8.68
C GLU A 17 -3.78 -14.73 8.85
N ILE A 18 -3.63 -14.01 7.74
CA ILE A 18 -3.94 -12.58 7.62
C ILE A 18 -4.99 -12.45 6.52
N ALA A 19 -6.15 -11.88 6.83
CA ALA A 19 -7.12 -11.52 5.80
C ALA A 19 -6.72 -10.19 5.17
N ILE A 20 -6.78 -10.10 3.84
CA ILE A 20 -6.27 -8.96 3.08
C ILE A 20 -7.32 -8.51 2.07
N TRP A 21 -7.62 -7.20 2.00
CA TRP A 21 -8.50 -6.61 0.98
C TRP A 21 -7.78 -5.50 0.24
N TRP A 22 -8.05 -5.39 -1.05
CA TRP A 22 -7.53 -4.30 -1.86
C TRP A 22 -8.54 -3.15 -1.95
N LEU A 23 -8.07 -1.91 -1.74
CA LEU A 23 -8.88 -0.69 -1.80
C LEU A 23 -8.80 0.03 -3.16
N GLY A 24 -7.93 -0.45 -4.04
CA GLY A 24 -7.49 0.24 -5.23
C GLY A 24 -6.19 1.00 -5.01
N GLY A 25 -5.49 1.34 -6.10
CA GLY A 25 -4.18 1.96 -6.03
C GLY A 25 -3.18 1.13 -5.23
N SER A 26 -2.52 1.78 -4.28
CA SER A 26 -1.63 1.12 -3.30
C SER A 26 -2.35 0.77 -1.99
N GLY A 27 -3.67 0.99 -1.90
CA GLY A 27 -4.44 0.83 -0.67
C GLY A 27 -4.79 -0.60 -0.33
N PHE A 28 -4.44 -1.05 0.89
CA PHE A 28 -4.82 -2.38 1.40
C PHE A 28 -5.29 -2.34 2.85
N VAL A 29 -6.11 -3.33 3.20
CA VAL A 29 -6.53 -3.61 4.59
C VAL A 29 -6.02 -4.98 4.99
N PHE A 30 -5.52 -5.09 6.20
CA PHE A 30 -5.03 -6.33 6.82
C PHE A 30 -5.77 -6.55 8.13
N LYS A 31 -6.24 -7.78 8.37
CA LYS A 31 -6.86 -8.15 9.64
C LYS A 31 -6.25 -9.43 10.17
N THR A 32 -5.91 -9.43 11.48
CA THR A 32 -5.38 -10.60 12.18
C THR A 32 -6.47 -11.41 12.87
N SER A 33 -6.11 -12.57 13.39
CA SER A 33 -6.99 -13.42 14.21
C SER A 33 -7.40 -12.75 15.53
N CYS A 34 -6.57 -11.87 16.07
CA CYS A 34 -6.87 -11.06 17.24
C CYS A 34 -7.87 -9.92 16.95
N GLY A 35 -8.16 -9.67 15.67
CA GLY A 35 -9.07 -8.62 15.22
C GLY A 35 -8.40 -7.27 14.96
N THR A 36 -7.07 -7.15 15.10
CA THR A 36 -6.34 -5.93 14.77
C THR A 36 -6.47 -5.62 13.28
N ILE A 37 -6.82 -4.36 12.96
CA ILE A 37 -7.03 -3.90 11.59
C ILE A 37 -6.01 -2.83 11.25
N CYS A 38 -5.20 -3.11 10.21
CA CYS A 38 -4.21 -2.20 9.65
C CYS A 38 -4.60 -1.79 8.23
N TYR A 39 -4.53 -0.50 7.93
CA TYR A 39 -4.62 0.03 6.57
C TYR A 39 -3.23 0.49 6.13
N ILE A 40 -2.86 0.19 4.89
CA ILE A 40 -1.67 0.76 4.23
C ILE A 40 -2.15 1.58 3.04
N ASP A 41 -1.69 2.83 2.94
CA ASP A 41 -1.96 3.79 1.87
C ASP A 41 -3.45 3.93 1.50
N PRO A 42 -4.37 4.17 2.47
CA PRO A 42 -5.79 4.26 2.16
C PRO A 42 -6.11 5.59 1.44
N TYR A 43 -6.25 5.55 0.12
CA TYR A 43 -6.78 6.65 -0.69
C TYR A 43 -8.27 6.44 -0.93
N LEU A 44 -9.13 7.10 -0.15
CA LEU A 44 -10.58 6.88 -0.11
C LEU A 44 -11.40 8.16 -0.39
N SER A 45 -10.73 9.28 -0.67
CA SER A 45 -11.37 10.55 -1.02
C SER A 45 -11.17 10.92 -2.49
N ASN A 46 -11.60 12.09 -2.88
CA ASN A 46 -11.34 12.69 -4.19
C ASN A 46 -10.35 13.87 -4.10
N SER A 47 -9.43 13.83 -3.12
CA SER A 47 -8.47 14.93 -2.91
C SER A 47 -7.59 15.18 -4.12
N VAL A 48 -7.10 14.13 -4.78
CA VAL A 48 -6.25 14.24 -5.98
C VAL A 48 -7.03 14.87 -7.14
N GLU A 49 -8.32 14.53 -7.31
CA GLU A 49 -9.17 15.20 -8.31
C GLU A 49 -9.34 16.69 -8.00
N ALA A 50 -9.58 17.03 -6.73
CA ALA A 50 -9.75 18.41 -6.30
C ALA A 50 -8.48 19.25 -6.45
N MET A 51 -7.29 18.66 -6.24
CA MET A 51 -6.00 19.34 -6.27
C MET A 51 -5.38 19.38 -7.66
N PHE A 52 -5.52 18.31 -8.44
CA PHE A 52 -4.78 18.09 -9.69
C PHE A 52 -5.67 17.82 -10.90
N ASN A 53 -6.99 17.86 -10.74
CA ASN A 53 -7.97 17.51 -11.78
C ASN A 53 -7.79 16.09 -12.33
N GLN A 54 -7.29 15.18 -11.48
CA GLN A 54 -7.06 13.78 -11.82
C GLN A 54 -8.07 12.90 -11.07
N GLY A 55 -9.19 12.62 -11.70
CA GLY A 55 -10.27 11.82 -11.12
C GLY A 55 -9.92 10.34 -10.98
N ARG A 56 -10.63 9.66 -10.09
CA ARG A 56 -10.52 8.21 -9.89
C ARG A 56 -11.29 7.44 -10.98
N ALA A 57 -10.78 6.28 -11.37
CA ALA A 57 -11.47 5.39 -12.32
C ALA A 57 -12.64 4.61 -11.69
N PHE A 58 -12.72 4.55 -10.36
CA PHE A 58 -13.75 3.82 -9.60
C PHE A 58 -14.06 4.54 -8.29
N ALA A 59 -15.26 4.33 -7.76
CA ALA A 59 -15.64 4.85 -6.45
C ALA A 59 -14.84 4.16 -5.34
N PRO A 60 -14.47 4.86 -4.25
CA PRO A 60 -13.83 4.22 -3.11
C PRO A 60 -14.75 3.12 -2.55
N PRO A 61 -14.19 1.93 -2.21
CA PRO A 61 -14.99 0.80 -1.77
C PRO A 61 -15.53 0.95 -0.34
N ILE A 62 -15.04 1.95 0.39
CA ILE A 62 -15.44 2.32 1.76
C ILE A 62 -15.24 3.83 1.91
N LEU A 63 -16.10 4.50 2.67
CA LEU A 63 -15.95 5.92 2.96
C LEU A 63 -15.00 6.14 4.15
N PRO A 64 -14.24 7.25 4.18
CA PRO A 64 -13.32 7.56 5.28
C PRO A 64 -13.98 7.50 6.67
N GLU A 65 -15.24 7.93 6.77
CA GLU A 65 -16.02 7.95 8.01
C GLU A 65 -16.47 6.56 8.48
N GLU A 66 -16.45 5.57 7.60
CA GLU A 66 -16.83 4.19 7.91
C GLU A 66 -15.64 3.36 8.37
N VAL A 67 -14.42 3.82 8.10
CA VAL A 67 -13.18 3.08 8.43
C VAL A 67 -13.08 2.80 9.92
N ARG A 68 -12.81 1.53 10.27
CA ARG A 68 -12.37 1.12 11.60
C ARG A 68 -10.96 0.60 11.48
N ALA A 69 -10.03 1.24 12.21
CA ALA A 69 -8.61 0.96 12.12
C ALA A 69 -7.93 1.10 13.48
N ASP A 70 -7.00 0.18 13.76
CA ASP A 70 -6.06 0.30 14.88
C ASP A 70 -4.76 0.93 14.41
N ILE A 71 -4.38 0.66 13.15
CA ILE A 71 -3.14 1.11 12.53
C ILE A 71 -3.45 1.66 11.13
N VAL A 72 -2.83 2.78 10.79
CA VAL A 72 -2.74 3.26 9.40
C VAL A 72 -1.28 3.53 9.09
N VAL A 73 -0.79 2.98 7.99
CA VAL A 73 0.54 3.23 7.47
C VAL A 73 0.42 4.06 6.21
N SER A 74 1.19 5.16 6.10
CA SER A 74 1.37 5.87 4.85
C SER A 74 2.83 5.77 4.44
N THR A 75 3.07 5.20 3.26
CA THR A 75 4.44 4.91 2.77
C THR A 75 5.21 6.17 2.41
N HIS A 76 4.51 7.22 2.03
CA HIS A 76 5.06 8.55 1.74
C HIS A 76 3.95 9.62 1.73
N TRP A 77 4.31 10.87 1.40
CA TRP A 77 3.40 12.01 1.57
C TRP A 77 2.52 12.34 0.36
N HIS A 78 2.68 11.68 -0.81
CA HIS A 78 1.79 11.95 -1.95
C HIS A 78 0.32 11.69 -1.59
N GLU A 79 -0.57 12.47 -2.18
CA GLU A 79 -1.98 12.57 -1.78
C GLU A 79 -2.79 11.30 -2.03
N ASP A 80 -2.31 10.39 -2.88
CA ASP A 80 -2.91 9.08 -3.12
C ASP A 80 -2.37 7.98 -2.18
N HIS A 81 -1.50 8.34 -1.21
CA HIS A 81 -0.97 7.49 -0.15
C HIS A 81 -1.21 8.10 1.25
N LEU A 82 -0.91 9.39 1.44
CA LEU A 82 -1.29 10.16 2.61
C LEU A 82 -2.43 11.12 2.21
N ASP A 83 -3.64 10.58 2.13
CA ASP A 83 -4.80 11.30 1.60
C ASP A 83 -5.36 12.33 2.58
N PRO A 84 -5.29 13.64 2.27
CA PRO A 84 -5.80 14.70 3.14
C PRO A 84 -7.32 14.64 3.33
N GLY A 85 -8.06 13.99 2.43
CA GLY A 85 -9.50 13.78 2.57
C GLY A 85 -9.85 12.52 3.38
N THR A 86 -8.92 11.56 3.50
CA THR A 86 -9.15 10.29 4.18
C THR A 86 -8.61 10.29 5.61
N ILE A 87 -7.35 10.66 5.82
CA ILE A 87 -6.68 10.51 7.12
C ILE A 87 -7.38 11.25 8.25
N PRO A 88 -7.81 12.53 8.09
CA PRO A 88 -8.54 13.22 9.15
C PRO A 88 -9.88 12.53 9.52
N GLY A 89 -10.58 11.99 8.53
CA GLY A 89 -11.81 11.23 8.73
C GLY A 89 -11.58 9.98 9.56
N ILE A 90 -10.55 9.21 9.23
CA ILE A 90 -10.15 8.00 9.98
C ILE A 90 -9.80 8.35 11.44
N VAL A 91 -8.97 9.36 11.67
CA VAL A 91 -8.55 9.77 13.02
C VAL A 91 -9.75 10.21 13.86
N LYS A 92 -10.68 10.94 13.25
CA LYS A 92 -11.91 11.37 13.92
C LYS A 92 -12.76 10.18 14.38
N GLN A 93 -12.87 9.13 13.58
CA GLN A 93 -13.63 7.91 13.89
C GLN A 93 -12.88 6.97 14.82
N ASN A 94 -11.55 7.00 14.81
CA ASN A 94 -10.67 6.12 15.57
C ASN A 94 -9.66 6.97 16.38
N PRO A 95 -10.06 7.63 17.48
CA PRO A 95 -9.18 8.55 18.20
C PRO A 95 -7.90 7.91 18.76
N ALA A 96 -7.89 6.59 18.95
CA ALA A 96 -6.75 5.81 19.42
C ALA A 96 -5.90 5.22 18.29
N VAL A 97 -6.22 5.49 17.01
CA VAL A 97 -5.47 4.95 15.86
C VAL A 97 -4.00 5.36 15.91
N THR A 98 -3.11 4.43 15.61
CA THR A 98 -1.68 4.71 15.42
C THR A 98 -1.41 4.92 13.93
N LEU A 99 -0.95 6.12 13.58
CA LEU A 99 -0.49 6.46 12.24
C LEU A 99 1.03 6.25 12.17
N ILE A 100 1.50 5.43 11.22
CA ILE A 100 2.92 5.14 11.00
C ILE A 100 3.31 5.68 9.63
N MET A 101 4.34 6.53 9.57
CA MET A 101 4.74 7.17 8.33
C MET A 101 6.18 7.69 8.40
N PRO A 102 6.83 7.99 7.26
CA PRO A 102 8.15 8.62 7.27
C PRO A 102 8.07 10.08 7.75
N PRO A 103 9.21 10.69 8.16
CA PRO A 103 9.24 12.05 8.71
C PRO A 103 8.64 13.12 7.80
N SER A 104 8.83 13.06 6.48
CA SER A 104 8.24 14.01 5.53
C SER A 104 6.71 13.94 5.56
N ALA A 105 6.14 12.74 5.51
CA ALA A 105 4.70 12.53 5.58
C ALA A 105 4.12 13.00 6.94
N MET A 106 4.86 12.81 8.03
CA MET A 106 4.46 13.34 9.35
C MET A 106 4.31 14.86 9.36
N ALA A 107 5.18 15.59 8.66
CA ALA A 107 5.09 17.05 8.58
C ALA A 107 3.78 17.48 7.90
N HIS A 108 3.38 16.82 6.82
CA HIS A 108 2.10 17.05 6.14
C HIS A 108 0.90 16.72 7.04
N ALA A 109 0.91 15.56 7.70
CA ALA A 109 -0.17 15.16 8.60
C ALA A 109 -0.37 16.17 9.75
N ILE A 110 0.70 16.65 10.37
CA ILE A 110 0.65 17.68 11.42
C ILE A 110 0.08 19.00 10.86
N HIS A 111 0.49 19.39 9.65
CA HIS A 111 -0.04 20.59 9.00
C HIS A 111 -1.55 20.52 8.79
N TRP A 112 -2.11 19.34 8.53
CA TRP A 112 -3.56 19.11 8.43
C TRP A 112 -4.27 18.99 9.78
N GLY A 113 -3.57 19.20 10.89
CA GLY A 113 -4.14 19.18 12.24
C GLY A 113 -4.28 17.79 12.84
N ILE A 114 -3.63 16.77 12.30
CA ILE A 114 -3.60 15.45 12.91
C ILE A 114 -2.84 15.53 14.25
N PRO A 115 -3.43 15.05 15.36
CA PRO A 115 -2.79 15.11 16.67
C PRO A 115 -1.46 14.36 16.68
N ARG A 116 -0.39 15.02 17.14
CA ARG A 116 0.97 14.46 17.16
C ARG A 116 1.06 13.12 17.90
N GLN A 117 0.25 12.93 18.95
CA GLN A 117 0.23 11.69 19.73
C GLN A 117 -0.26 10.47 18.94
N ASN A 118 -0.99 10.66 17.84
CA ASN A 118 -1.40 9.58 16.96
C ASN A 118 -0.31 9.15 16.00
N ILE A 119 0.77 9.93 15.82
CA ILE A 119 1.76 9.72 14.77
C ILE A 119 3.05 9.13 15.34
N GLN A 120 3.51 8.04 14.76
CA GLN A 120 4.81 7.44 14.96
C GLN A 120 5.62 7.52 13.68
N ALA A 121 6.77 8.21 13.74
CA ALA A 121 7.68 8.26 12.61
C ALA A 121 8.42 6.93 12.48
N LEU A 122 8.53 6.43 11.26
CA LEU A 122 9.27 5.21 10.94
C LEU A 122 10.36 5.54 9.93
N THR A 123 11.61 5.21 10.27
CA THR A 123 12.78 5.47 9.43
C THR A 123 13.54 4.19 9.11
N THR A 124 14.46 4.27 8.16
CA THR A 124 15.24 3.12 7.68
C THR A 124 15.81 2.25 8.81
N GLY A 125 15.54 0.96 8.72
CA GLY A 125 16.02 -0.03 9.68
C GLY A 125 15.24 -0.11 10.99
N GLN A 126 14.20 0.69 11.16
CA GLN A 126 13.33 0.67 12.34
C GLN A 126 12.12 -0.25 12.15
N LYS A 127 11.59 -0.69 13.29
CA LYS A 127 10.35 -1.46 13.42
C LYS A 127 9.49 -0.84 14.51
N ILE A 128 8.19 -0.82 14.29
CA ILE A 128 7.19 -0.40 15.27
C ILE A 128 6.25 -1.56 15.52
N THR A 129 6.01 -1.89 16.79
CA THR A 129 5.01 -2.90 17.18
C THR A 129 3.76 -2.19 17.69
N VAL A 130 2.63 -2.51 17.11
CA VAL A 130 1.31 -2.05 17.57
C VAL A 130 0.40 -3.28 17.65
N ALA A 131 -0.15 -3.53 18.82
CA ALA A 131 -0.91 -4.72 19.11
C ALA A 131 -0.12 -5.99 18.75
N ASP A 132 -0.65 -6.82 17.85
CA ASP A 132 -0.05 -8.07 17.38
C ASP A 132 0.63 -7.94 16.00
N MET A 133 0.80 -6.71 15.50
CA MET A 133 1.48 -6.44 14.23
C MET A 133 2.82 -5.72 14.44
N VAL A 134 3.81 -6.07 13.62
CA VAL A 134 5.08 -5.36 13.52
C VAL A 134 5.19 -4.75 12.13
N ILE A 135 5.39 -3.45 12.07
CA ILE A 135 5.62 -2.69 10.83
C ILE A 135 7.11 -2.36 10.76
N GLU A 136 7.78 -2.85 9.72
CA GLU A 136 9.21 -2.64 9.48
C GLU A 136 9.40 -1.80 8.22
N HIS A 137 10.24 -0.77 8.32
CA HIS A 137 10.65 0.04 7.18
C HIS A 137 11.54 -0.76 6.22
N THR A 138 11.19 -0.77 4.93
CA THR A 138 12.05 -1.29 3.86
C THR A 138 12.48 -0.17 2.91
N PRO A 139 13.62 -0.30 2.24
CA PRO A 139 14.03 0.70 1.26
C PRO A 139 12.99 0.90 0.17
N ALA A 140 12.79 2.15 -0.23
CA ALA A 140 12.14 2.56 -1.47
C ALA A 140 12.95 3.69 -2.10
N ARG A 141 12.86 3.83 -3.41
CA ARG A 141 13.41 4.97 -4.14
C ARG A 141 12.29 5.57 -4.98
N HIS A 142 11.82 6.72 -4.56
CA HIS A 142 10.73 7.42 -5.21
C HIS A 142 11.18 8.84 -5.57
N ASP A 143 12.00 8.91 -6.62
CA ASP A 143 12.66 10.14 -7.09
C ASP A 143 12.51 10.18 -8.61
N ALA A 144 11.36 10.60 -9.06
CA ALA A 144 11.01 10.63 -10.48
C ALA A 144 11.77 11.68 -11.29
N GLY A 145 12.71 12.40 -10.68
CA GLY A 145 13.34 13.56 -11.32
C GLY A 145 12.35 14.71 -11.59
N ILE A 146 11.19 14.68 -10.96
CA ILE A 146 10.18 15.73 -11.02
C ILE A 146 10.41 16.67 -9.84
N VAL A 147 10.89 17.87 -10.12
CA VAL A 147 11.19 18.88 -9.10
C VAL A 147 9.96 19.15 -8.22
N GLY A 148 10.13 19.00 -6.92
CA GLY A 148 9.07 19.23 -5.92
C GLY A 148 8.21 18.00 -5.60
N TRP A 149 8.50 16.85 -6.23
CA TRP A 149 7.81 15.58 -5.99
C TRP A 149 8.74 14.49 -5.46
N GLU A 150 9.98 14.85 -5.15
CA GLU A 150 10.96 13.92 -4.61
C GLU A 150 10.57 13.51 -3.18
N VAL A 151 10.62 12.23 -2.91
CA VAL A 151 10.36 11.69 -1.57
C VAL A 151 11.58 10.90 -1.09
N PRO A 152 12.58 11.58 -0.53
CA PRO A 152 13.86 10.96 -0.16
C PRO A 152 13.73 9.94 0.98
N ASP A 153 12.67 10.00 1.75
CA ASP A 153 12.35 9.08 2.85
C ASP A 153 11.13 8.20 2.57
N ALA A 154 10.75 8.05 1.29
CA ALA A 154 9.75 7.06 0.90
C ALA A 154 10.13 5.67 1.40
N MET A 155 9.14 4.89 1.79
CA MET A 155 9.36 3.55 2.32
C MET A 155 8.45 2.52 1.66
N GLY A 156 8.99 1.31 1.46
CA GLY A 156 8.18 0.14 1.50
C GLY A 156 8.04 -0.34 2.95
N VAL A 157 7.21 -1.32 3.18
CA VAL A 157 7.01 -1.91 4.49
C VAL A 157 6.98 -3.43 4.47
N PHE A 158 7.52 -4.05 5.50
CA PHE A 158 7.09 -5.38 5.90
C PHE A 158 6.06 -5.25 7.02
N LEU A 159 4.94 -5.94 6.84
CA LEU A 159 3.98 -6.21 7.90
C LEU A 159 4.17 -7.65 8.37
N HIS A 160 4.52 -7.81 9.64
CA HIS A 160 4.65 -9.13 10.27
C HIS A 160 3.51 -9.32 11.26
N ALA A 161 2.73 -10.35 11.08
CA ALA A 161 1.67 -10.80 11.97
C ALA A 161 1.38 -12.28 11.74
N GLU A 162 0.83 -12.98 12.71
CA GLU A 162 0.40 -14.38 12.57
C GLU A 162 1.52 -15.34 12.08
N GLY A 163 2.79 -15.01 12.31
CA GLY A 163 3.92 -15.76 11.77
C GLY A 163 4.10 -15.62 10.25
N ARG A 164 3.43 -14.65 9.62
CA ARG A 164 3.51 -14.32 8.20
C ARG A 164 4.22 -12.99 7.99
N THR A 165 4.80 -12.84 6.82
CA THR A 165 5.47 -11.62 6.37
C THR A 165 4.85 -11.15 5.07
N VAL A 166 4.28 -9.95 5.06
CA VAL A 166 3.75 -9.31 3.84
C VAL A 166 4.67 -8.15 3.48
N TYR A 167 5.13 -8.12 2.25
CA TYR A 167 5.87 -7.00 1.68
C TYR A 167 4.93 -6.11 0.86
N HIS A 168 4.93 -4.83 1.17
CA HIS A 168 4.28 -3.77 0.39
C HIS A 168 5.37 -2.81 -0.07
N SER A 169 5.54 -2.65 -1.38
CA SER A 169 6.65 -1.87 -1.91
C SER A 169 6.54 -0.37 -1.63
N GLY A 170 5.33 0.14 -1.32
CA GLY A 170 5.05 1.55 -1.53
C GLY A 170 5.27 1.91 -3.00
N ASP A 171 5.51 3.18 -3.26
CA ASP A 171 5.96 3.66 -4.55
C ASP A 171 7.48 3.61 -4.60
N THR A 172 8.01 2.96 -5.62
CA THR A 172 9.46 2.80 -5.80
C THR A 172 9.84 2.48 -7.23
N GLU A 173 10.95 3.06 -7.68
CA GLU A 173 11.69 2.57 -8.84
C GLU A 173 12.28 1.19 -8.55
N TYR A 174 12.63 0.45 -9.60
CA TYR A 174 13.44 -0.75 -9.45
C TYR A 174 14.85 -0.40 -8.97
N ASP A 175 15.20 -0.92 -7.80
CA ASP A 175 16.55 -0.83 -7.26
C ASP A 175 17.07 -2.25 -6.97
N ILE A 176 18.25 -2.56 -7.50
CA ILE A 176 18.86 -3.89 -7.30
C ILE A 176 19.03 -4.26 -5.82
N ARG A 177 19.09 -3.28 -4.92
CA ARG A 177 19.17 -3.50 -3.47
C ARG A 177 17.93 -4.17 -2.90
N LEU A 178 16.75 -3.96 -3.54
CA LEU A 178 15.48 -4.55 -3.12
C LEU A 178 15.49 -6.08 -3.14
N ARG A 179 16.33 -6.69 -3.99
CA ARG A 179 16.49 -8.16 -4.00
C ARG A 179 16.94 -8.74 -2.64
N LYS A 180 17.60 -7.93 -1.79
CA LYS A 180 18.03 -8.34 -0.45
C LYS A 180 16.86 -8.64 0.47
N LEU A 181 15.68 -8.10 0.18
CA LEU A 181 14.45 -8.34 0.92
C LEU A 181 14.01 -9.81 0.87
N LYS A 182 14.53 -10.60 -0.09
CA LYS A 182 14.34 -12.06 -0.14
C LYS A 182 14.74 -12.74 1.18
N SER A 183 15.73 -12.21 1.90
CA SER A 183 16.17 -12.78 3.18
C SER A 183 15.07 -12.80 4.26
N GLN A 184 14.07 -11.92 4.14
CA GLN A 184 12.91 -11.86 5.03
C GLN A 184 11.80 -12.87 4.66
N ARG A 185 11.93 -13.56 3.51
CA ARG A 185 11.00 -14.58 3.02
C ARG A 185 9.54 -14.09 3.03
N PRO A 186 9.19 -13.04 2.27
CA PRO A 186 7.81 -12.57 2.25
C PRO A 186 6.87 -13.67 1.75
N ASP A 187 5.79 -13.93 2.49
CA ASP A 187 4.71 -14.84 2.08
C ASP A 187 3.86 -14.20 0.96
N VAL A 188 3.73 -12.88 1.00
CA VAL A 188 3.02 -12.09 0.00
C VAL A 188 3.90 -10.90 -0.38
N ALA A 189 4.05 -10.62 -1.68
CA ALA A 189 4.70 -9.41 -2.18
C ALA A 189 3.72 -8.60 -3.03
N MET A 190 3.42 -7.38 -2.57
CA MET A 190 2.58 -6.39 -3.23
C MET A 190 3.48 -5.30 -3.81
N VAL A 191 3.42 -5.08 -5.12
CA VAL A 191 4.37 -4.20 -5.82
C VAL A 191 3.68 -3.26 -6.79
N CYS A 192 4.11 -2.00 -6.81
CA CYS A 192 3.61 -1.00 -7.75
C CYS A 192 4.02 -1.37 -9.18
N ILE A 193 3.12 -1.10 -10.15
CA ILE A 193 3.35 -1.42 -11.57
C ILE A 193 3.02 -0.28 -12.53
N ASN A 194 2.70 0.91 -12.03
CA ASN A 194 2.20 2.01 -12.86
C ASN A 194 3.24 2.60 -13.83
N GLY A 195 4.55 2.40 -13.62
CA GLY A 195 5.59 2.76 -14.58
C GLY A 195 5.81 4.26 -14.80
N THR A 196 5.20 5.10 -13.99
CA THR A 196 5.30 6.56 -14.06
C THR A 196 5.59 7.15 -12.70
N GLY A 197 5.95 8.42 -12.62
CA GLY A 197 6.16 9.11 -11.35
C GLY A 197 7.25 8.51 -10.46
N GLY A 198 8.26 7.83 -11.04
CA GLY A 198 9.33 7.19 -10.25
C GLY A 198 8.90 5.83 -9.67
N ASN A 199 8.07 5.10 -10.39
CA ASN A 199 7.61 3.76 -10.01
C ASN A 199 8.04 2.69 -11.01
N MET A 200 8.16 1.45 -10.52
CA MET A 200 8.37 0.30 -11.39
C MET A 200 7.27 0.16 -12.42
N ASN A 201 7.63 -0.23 -13.63
CA ASN A 201 6.68 -0.75 -14.58
C ASN A 201 6.40 -2.25 -14.35
N ALA A 202 5.45 -2.81 -15.10
CA ALA A 202 5.03 -4.20 -14.93
C ALA A 202 6.16 -5.22 -15.10
N HIS A 203 7.15 -4.94 -15.95
CA HIS A 203 8.30 -5.82 -16.17
C HIS A 203 9.29 -5.78 -15.02
N GLU A 204 9.60 -4.58 -14.53
CA GLU A 204 10.51 -4.37 -13.40
C GLU A 204 9.92 -4.96 -12.10
N ALA A 205 8.63 -4.72 -11.88
CA ALA A 205 7.90 -5.29 -10.74
C ALA A 205 7.87 -6.83 -10.80
N ALA A 206 7.62 -7.42 -11.98
CA ALA A 206 7.67 -8.86 -12.17
C ALA A 206 9.08 -9.44 -11.92
N LEU A 207 10.12 -8.72 -12.34
CA LEU A 207 11.52 -9.10 -12.06
C LEU A 207 11.80 -9.06 -10.56
N LEU A 208 11.36 -8.01 -9.85
CA LEU A 208 11.53 -7.89 -8.41
C LEU A 208 10.87 -9.07 -7.67
N VAL A 209 9.59 -9.34 -7.91
CA VAL A 209 8.90 -10.43 -7.18
C VAL A 209 9.42 -11.81 -7.55
N TRP A 210 9.93 -12.00 -8.77
CA TRP A 210 10.65 -13.21 -9.14
C TRP A 210 11.94 -13.38 -8.31
N GLN A 211 12.70 -12.30 -8.09
CA GLN A 211 13.90 -12.31 -7.26
C GLN A 211 13.59 -12.53 -5.78
N LEU A 212 12.47 -11.99 -5.29
CA LEU A 212 12.01 -12.20 -3.91
C LEU A 212 11.54 -13.63 -3.65
N ASP A 213 11.08 -14.33 -4.69
CA ASP A 213 10.62 -15.72 -4.63
C ASP A 213 9.42 -15.87 -3.66
N ALA A 214 8.51 -14.89 -3.67
CA ALA A 214 7.35 -14.88 -2.80
C ALA A 214 6.29 -15.88 -3.27
N PRO A 215 5.68 -16.69 -2.36
CA PRO A 215 4.62 -17.63 -2.71
C PRO A 215 3.36 -16.98 -3.34
N VAL A 216 3.08 -15.73 -2.96
CA VAL A 216 1.96 -14.94 -3.51
C VAL A 216 2.49 -13.59 -3.98
N VAL A 217 2.14 -13.19 -5.20
CA VAL A 217 2.54 -11.90 -5.79
C VAL A 217 1.32 -11.14 -6.28
N VAL A 218 1.26 -9.84 -5.96
CA VAL A 218 0.12 -8.97 -6.20
C VAL A 218 0.60 -7.68 -6.85
N PRO A 219 0.21 -7.38 -8.09
CA PRO A 219 0.44 -6.06 -8.66
C PRO A 219 -0.51 -5.05 -8.04
N MET A 220 -0.03 -3.84 -7.79
CA MET A 220 -0.82 -2.73 -7.25
C MET A 220 -0.48 -1.43 -7.96
N HIS A 221 -1.15 -0.35 -7.59
CA HIS A 221 -0.98 0.99 -8.17
C HIS A 221 -1.21 1.00 -9.68
N HIS A 222 -2.29 0.37 -10.12
CA HIS A 222 -2.68 0.31 -11.52
C HIS A 222 -4.16 0.67 -11.69
N LEU A 223 -4.50 1.21 -12.86
CA LEU A 223 -5.88 1.52 -13.28
C LEU A 223 -6.65 2.41 -12.28
N ILE A 224 -5.94 3.21 -11.48
CA ILE A 224 -6.58 4.03 -10.43
C ILE A 224 -7.22 5.31 -11.00
N TRP A 225 -6.63 5.90 -12.05
CA TRP A 225 -7.05 7.18 -12.58
C TRP A 225 -8.09 7.05 -13.68
N ALA A 226 -9.12 7.93 -13.65
CA ALA A 226 -10.05 8.10 -14.75
C ALA A 226 -9.36 8.85 -15.92
N GLY A 227 -9.88 8.62 -17.10
CA GLY A 227 -9.29 9.13 -18.32
C GLY A 227 -8.31 8.13 -18.92
N ASN A 228 -7.88 8.39 -20.13
CA ASN A 228 -6.99 7.49 -20.80
C ASN A 228 -5.58 7.68 -20.23
N PRO A 229 -4.97 6.67 -19.63
CA PRO A 229 -3.54 6.67 -19.49
C PRO A 229 -2.95 7.00 -20.87
N SER A 230 -1.93 7.82 -20.95
CA SER A 230 -1.21 8.02 -22.21
C SER A 230 -0.82 6.66 -22.79
N ASP A 231 -0.63 6.57 -24.10
CA ASP A 231 -0.20 5.32 -24.76
C ASP A 231 1.10 4.74 -24.16
N ASP A 232 1.90 5.57 -23.48
CA ASP A 232 3.09 5.18 -22.73
C ASP A 232 2.79 4.36 -21.47
N GLN A 233 1.53 4.24 -21.08
CA GLN A 233 1.08 3.51 -19.87
C GLN A 233 0.61 2.08 -20.17
N ALA A 234 1.01 1.48 -21.27
CA ALA A 234 0.75 0.06 -21.59
C ALA A 234 1.21 -0.91 -20.47
N THR A 235 2.09 -0.45 -19.58
CA THR A 235 2.55 -1.19 -18.41
C THR A 235 1.56 -1.18 -17.23
N LEU A 236 0.47 -0.42 -17.30
CA LEU A 236 -0.60 -0.41 -16.28
C LEU A 236 -1.49 -1.66 -16.31
N ASP A 237 -1.36 -2.50 -17.32
CA ASP A 237 -2.11 -3.75 -17.39
C ASP A 237 -1.51 -4.79 -16.42
N PRO A 238 -2.25 -5.18 -15.37
CA PRO A 238 -1.78 -6.19 -14.42
C PRO A 238 -1.58 -7.57 -15.06
N GLN A 239 -2.20 -7.85 -16.23
CA GLN A 239 -1.96 -9.07 -16.97
C GLN A 239 -0.54 -9.09 -17.56
N LEU A 240 -0.01 -7.94 -18.00
CA LEU A 240 1.38 -7.83 -18.46
C LEU A 240 2.38 -8.20 -17.37
N PHE A 241 2.13 -7.78 -16.12
CA PHE A 241 2.91 -8.21 -14.96
C PHE A 241 2.85 -9.73 -14.79
N ALA A 242 1.65 -10.32 -14.79
CA ALA A 242 1.45 -11.75 -14.60
C ALA A 242 2.17 -12.58 -15.68
N ASP A 243 2.06 -12.16 -16.95
CA ASP A 243 2.68 -12.86 -18.07
C ASP A 243 4.20 -12.73 -18.05
N THR A 244 4.73 -11.56 -17.66
CA THR A 244 6.16 -11.35 -17.49
C THR A 244 6.70 -12.22 -16.35
N TYR A 245 6.03 -12.26 -15.20
CA TYR A 245 6.42 -13.10 -14.07
C TYR A 245 6.51 -14.58 -14.45
N ARG A 246 5.49 -15.09 -15.17
CA ARG A 246 5.51 -16.49 -15.67
C ARG A 246 6.65 -16.74 -16.66
N ARG A 247 6.90 -15.80 -17.58
CA ARG A 247 8.02 -15.91 -18.55
C ARG A 247 9.38 -15.93 -17.87
N LEU A 248 9.54 -15.26 -16.73
CA LEU A 248 10.76 -15.33 -15.90
C LEU A 248 10.89 -16.66 -15.13
N GLY A 249 9.90 -17.56 -15.22
CA GLY A 249 9.88 -18.82 -14.48
C GLY A 249 9.36 -18.68 -13.05
N GLY A 250 8.60 -17.61 -12.76
CA GLY A 250 7.98 -17.42 -11.45
C GLY A 250 6.94 -18.50 -11.14
N THR A 251 7.03 -19.13 -9.98
CA THR A 251 6.19 -20.24 -9.52
C THR A 251 5.14 -19.86 -8.49
N GLY A 252 5.24 -18.64 -7.93
CA GLY A 252 4.25 -18.11 -6.99
C GLY A 252 2.88 -17.88 -7.61
N ARG A 253 1.85 -17.89 -6.78
CA ARG A 253 0.48 -17.54 -7.18
C ARG A 253 0.39 -16.05 -7.48
N VAL A 254 0.05 -15.70 -8.71
CA VAL A 254 -0.27 -14.33 -9.08
C VAL A 254 -1.74 -14.07 -8.74
N VAL A 255 -1.99 -13.02 -7.96
CA VAL A 255 -3.34 -12.55 -7.65
C VAL A 255 -3.53 -11.19 -8.30
N LEU A 256 -4.47 -11.10 -9.25
CA LEU A 256 -4.91 -9.83 -9.82
C LEU A 256 -6.07 -9.32 -8.95
N PRO A 257 -5.85 -8.30 -8.11
CA PRO A 257 -6.83 -7.93 -7.11
C PRO A 257 -8.02 -7.19 -7.73
N VAL A 258 -9.18 -7.31 -7.10
CA VAL A 258 -10.40 -6.57 -7.44
C VAL A 258 -10.70 -5.59 -6.31
N VAL A 259 -11.09 -4.36 -6.66
CA VAL A 259 -11.41 -3.31 -5.67
C VAL A 259 -12.46 -3.79 -4.67
N GLY A 260 -12.15 -3.70 -3.39
CA GLY A 260 -12.98 -4.23 -2.30
C GLY A 260 -13.00 -5.75 -2.18
N GLY A 261 -12.23 -6.47 -3.00
CA GLY A 261 -12.09 -7.94 -2.94
C GLY A 261 -11.09 -8.39 -1.87
N GLU A 262 -11.34 -9.57 -1.27
CA GLU A 262 -10.39 -10.29 -0.42
C GLU A 262 -9.41 -11.08 -1.32
N ILE A 263 -8.12 -11.12 -0.95
CA ILE A 263 -7.01 -11.72 -1.72
C ILE A 263 -6.73 -13.15 -1.25
#